data_9542275e1acc2d8c21cf1cd46650137d
#
_entry.id   9542275e1acc2d8c21cf1cd46650137d
#
_cell.length_a   1.000
_cell.length_b   1.000
_cell.length_c   1.000
_cell.angle_alpha   90.00
_cell.angle_beta   90.00
_cell.angle_gamma   90.00
#
_symmetry.space_group_name_H-M   'P 1'
#
loop_
_entity.id
_entity.type
_entity.pdbx_description
1 polymer ?
#
loop_
_entity_poly.entity_id
_entity_poly.type
_entity_poly.pdbx_seq_one_letter_code
_entity_poly.pdbx_strand_id
1 'polypeptide(L)'
;MKVGIFLARMQPLHNAHLWLIDKALEENDKVLIVLGSENKVDMLRNPYNITLRKKMLRECYDAKNNRKLRVITLPDWSMESDTDSDKIWGRYLYYNVVANIGQKRFSIYYSDDVKYLDNWFKDTEVYEYITYRTFERATMFEGLSATKIRNAFINKDISYVEKYCPPSVVARFDELASYYDVVSKNPKQDFSME
;
A
#
# COMPACT_ATOMS: atom_id res chain seq x y z
N MET A 1 10.05 -15.01 -16.62
CA MET A 1 9.29 -15.11 -15.33
C MET A 1 8.38 -13.90 -15.25
N LYS A 2 7.07 -14.09 -14.98
CA LYS A 2 6.13 -12.99 -14.77
C LYS A 2 6.25 -12.50 -13.33
N VAL A 3 6.33 -11.18 -13.13
CA VAL A 3 6.41 -10.58 -11.79
C VAL A 3 5.36 -9.49 -11.65
N GLY A 4 4.56 -9.61 -10.59
CA GLY A 4 3.58 -8.62 -10.17
C GLY A 4 4.11 -7.78 -9.00
N ILE A 5 3.85 -6.49 -9.02
CA ILE A 5 4.18 -5.56 -7.96
C ILE A 5 2.88 -4.96 -7.43
N PHE A 6 2.73 -4.96 -6.12
CA PHE A 6 1.65 -4.25 -5.44
C PHE A 6 2.23 -3.24 -4.46
N LEU A 7 1.97 -1.95 -4.70
CA LEU A 7 2.41 -0.86 -3.84
C LEU A 7 1.23 -0.32 -3.05
N ALA A 8 1.34 -0.31 -1.73
CA ALA A 8 0.35 0.30 -0.85
C ALA A 8 0.95 0.69 0.51
N ARG A 9 0.34 1.66 1.18
CA ARG A 9 0.69 1.99 2.57
C ARG A 9 0.10 1.01 3.58
N MET A 10 -1.09 0.45 3.29
CA MET A 10 -1.84 -0.44 4.18
C MET A 10 -2.06 0.17 5.58
N GLN A 11 -2.70 1.31 5.61
CA GLN A 11 -2.95 2.10 6.83
C GLN A 11 -4.46 2.23 7.16
N PRO A 12 -5.14 1.13 7.55
CA PRO A 12 -4.65 -0.24 7.67
C PRO A 12 -4.84 -1.08 6.40
N LEU A 13 -4.46 -2.36 6.49
CA LEU A 13 -4.81 -3.40 5.52
C LEU A 13 -6.33 -3.58 5.46
N HIS A 14 -6.90 -3.80 4.26
CA HIS A 14 -8.33 -4.08 4.05
C HIS A 14 -8.55 -5.01 2.85
N ASN A 15 -9.76 -5.52 2.69
CA ASN A 15 -10.08 -6.58 1.73
C ASN A 15 -9.76 -6.21 0.27
N ALA A 16 -9.85 -4.93 -0.11
CA ALA A 16 -9.44 -4.51 -1.46
C ALA A 16 -7.93 -4.66 -1.69
N HIS A 17 -7.09 -4.49 -0.66
CA HIS A 17 -5.66 -4.78 -0.79
C HIS A 17 -5.41 -6.27 -0.99
N LEU A 18 -6.09 -7.13 -0.22
CA LEU A 18 -5.95 -8.58 -0.34
C LEU A 18 -6.39 -9.05 -1.73
N TRP A 19 -7.52 -8.56 -2.23
CA TRP A 19 -8.00 -8.90 -3.56
C TRP A 19 -6.96 -8.58 -4.66
N LEU A 20 -6.32 -7.40 -4.59
CA LEU A 20 -5.29 -7.01 -5.56
C LEU A 20 -4.03 -7.89 -5.45
N ILE A 21 -3.65 -8.26 -4.23
CA ILE A 21 -2.52 -9.18 -4.01
C ILE A 21 -2.85 -10.56 -4.55
N ASP A 22 -4.03 -11.08 -4.27
CA ASP A 22 -4.49 -12.39 -4.77
C ASP A 22 -4.55 -12.40 -6.29
N LYS A 23 -5.06 -11.32 -6.89
CA LYS A 23 -5.07 -11.15 -8.35
C LYS A 23 -3.66 -11.14 -8.94
N ALA A 24 -2.73 -10.47 -8.28
CA ALA A 24 -1.34 -10.48 -8.69
C ALA A 24 -0.71 -11.89 -8.56
N LEU A 25 -1.04 -12.63 -7.50
CA LEU A 25 -0.56 -14.01 -7.28
C LEU A 25 -1.11 -15.01 -8.30
N GLU A 26 -2.35 -14.83 -8.76
CA GLU A 26 -2.97 -15.64 -9.82
C GLU A 26 -2.26 -15.45 -11.18
N GLU A 27 -1.88 -14.23 -11.51
CA GLU A 27 -1.41 -13.84 -12.84
C GLU A 27 0.13 -13.91 -13.00
N ASN A 28 0.88 -14.06 -11.89
CA ASN A 28 2.34 -13.98 -11.89
C ASN A 28 3.02 -15.18 -11.22
N ASP A 29 4.26 -15.42 -11.60
CA ASP A 29 5.13 -16.41 -10.99
C ASP A 29 5.66 -15.96 -9.62
N LYS A 30 5.86 -14.63 -9.46
CA LYS A 30 6.29 -13.97 -8.23
C LYS A 30 5.54 -12.66 -8.04
N VAL A 31 5.29 -12.31 -6.78
CA VAL A 31 4.70 -11.03 -6.38
C VAL A 31 5.58 -10.36 -5.35
N LEU A 32 5.89 -9.08 -5.57
CA LEU A 32 6.55 -8.23 -4.60
C LEU A 32 5.55 -7.21 -4.06
N ILE A 33 5.29 -7.27 -2.77
CA ILE A 33 4.54 -6.22 -2.07
C ILE A 33 5.52 -5.16 -1.60
N VAL A 34 5.26 -3.91 -1.97
CA VAL A 34 6.01 -2.75 -1.52
C VAL A 34 5.14 -1.98 -0.51
N LEU A 35 5.54 -2.00 0.76
CA LEU A 35 4.90 -1.18 1.79
C LEU A 35 5.56 0.20 1.80
N GLY A 36 4.85 1.19 1.26
CA GLY A 36 5.29 2.59 1.26
C GLY A 36 5.20 3.27 2.61
N SER A 37 5.71 4.48 2.70
CA SER A 37 5.68 5.33 3.91
C SER A 37 6.26 4.64 5.15
N GLU A 38 7.40 3.95 4.98
CA GLU A 38 8.07 3.24 6.09
C GLU A 38 8.45 4.19 7.23
N ASN A 39 8.89 5.37 6.87
CA ASN A 39 9.37 6.42 7.78
C ASN A 39 8.25 7.29 8.38
N LYS A 40 6.99 7.11 7.96
CA LYS A 40 5.85 7.87 8.47
C LYS A 40 5.05 7.06 9.46
N VAL A 41 4.91 7.59 10.67
CA VAL A 41 4.19 6.99 11.80
C VAL A 41 3.64 8.08 12.71
N ASP A 42 2.63 7.75 13.52
CA ASP A 42 1.98 8.67 14.47
C ASP A 42 1.34 9.90 13.81
N MET A 43 0.77 9.70 12.63
CA MET A 43 0.02 10.70 11.86
C MET A 43 -1.38 10.18 11.56
N LEU A 44 -2.36 11.06 11.39
CA LEU A 44 -3.74 10.66 11.07
C LEU A 44 -3.85 9.77 9.82
N ARG A 45 -3.04 10.02 8.80
CA ARG A 45 -3.01 9.21 7.57
C ARG A 45 -2.11 7.97 7.67
N ASN A 46 -1.13 7.99 8.58
CA ASN A 46 -0.15 6.93 8.79
C ASN A 46 -0.01 6.62 10.29
N PRO A 47 -1.09 6.16 10.96
CA PRO A 47 -1.05 5.92 12.41
C PRO A 47 -0.17 4.73 12.80
N TYR A 48 -0.05 3.73 11.91
CA TYR A 48 0.57 2.45 12.25
C TYR A 48 2.00 2.35 11.73
N ASN A 49 2.91 1.93 12.60
CA ASN A 49 4.30 1.67 12.24
C ASN A 49 4.43 0.48 11.29
N ILE A 50 5.60 0.36 10.66
CA ILE A 50 5.86 -0.66 9.65
C ILE A 50 5.80 -2.09 10.21
N THR A 51 6.20 -2.29 11.46
CA THR A 51 6.19 -3.60 12.12
C THR A 51 4.76 -4.13 12.25
N LEU A 52 3.84 -3.29 12.70
CA LEU A 52 2.43 -3.63 12.85
C LEU A 52 1.77 -3.90 11.48
N ARG A 53 2.06 -3.08 10.47
CA ARG A 53 1.55 -3.29 9.10
C ARG A 53 2.04 -4.61 8.50
N LYS A 54 3.34 -4.92 8.65
CA LYS A 54 3.90 -6.22 8.24
C LYS A 54 3.28 -7.39 8.99
N LYS A 55 3.01 -7.24 10.28
CA LYS A 55 2.38 -8.29 11.10
C LYS A 55 0.98 -8.63 10.59
N MET A 56 0.12 -7.62 10.40
CA MET A 56 -1.23 -7.79 9.86
C MET A 56 -1.22 -8.48 8.49
N LEU A 57 -0.31 -8.06 7.60
CA LEU A 57 -0.18 -8.66 6.27
C LEU A 57 0.31 -10.12 6.34
N ARG A 58 1.31 -10.42 7.15
CA ARG A 58 1.85 -11.78 7.29
C ARG A 58 0.84 -12.78 7.84
N GLU A 59 -0.08 -12.33 8.67
CA GLU A 59 -1.14 -13.19 9.20
C GLU A 59 -2.20 -13.53 8.15
N CYS A 60 -2.32 -12.73 7.08
CA CYS A 60 -3.19 -13.06 5.94
C CYS A 60 -2.51 -14.00 4.93
N TYR A 61 -1.19 -13.90 4.83
CA TYR A 61 -0.40 -14.68 3.86
C TYR A 61 0.69 -15.43 4.64
N ASP A 62 0.54 -16.73 4.73
CA ASP A 62 1.62 -17.60 5.23
C ASP A 62 2.80 -17.57 4.25
N ALA A 63 3.72 -16.63 4.47
CA ALA A 63 4.90 -16.43 3.64
C ALA A 63 5.84 -17.66 3.62
N LYS A 64 5.72 -18.59 4.58
CA LYS A 64 6.46 -19.84 4.57
C LYS A 64 5.92 -20.80 3.51
N ASN A 65 4.61 -20.77 3.28
CA ASN A 65 3.93 -21.63 2.31
C ASN A 65 3.79 -20.97 0.95
N ASN A 66 3.78 -19.62 0.88
CA ASN A 66 3.69 -18.93 -0.39
C ASN A 66 5.06 -18.45 -0.88
N ARG A 67 5.82 -19.35 -1.51
CA ARG A 67 7.14 -19.05 -2.11
C ARG A 67 7.11 -17.96 -3.20
N LYS A 68 5.91 -17.56 -3.65
CA LYS A 68 5.75 -16.53 -4.66
C LYS A 68 5.78 -15.11 -4.08
N LEU A 69 5.46 -14.94 -2.77
CA LEU A 69 5.25 -13.64 -2.16
C LEU A 69 6.49 -13.14 -1.43
N ARG A 70 6.91 -11.92 -1.75
CA ARG A 70 7.95 -11.19 -1.03
C ARG A 70 7.44 -9.82 -0.60
N VAL A 71 7.87 -9.34 0.56
CA VAL A 71 7.50 -8.02 1.08
C VAL A 71 8.75 -7.20 1.32
N ILE A 72 8.79 -6.00 0.77
CA ILE A 72 9.80 -4.97 1.07
C ILE A 72 9.13 -3.71 1.59
N THR A 73 9.91 -2.80 2.13
CA THR A 73 9.44 -1.50 2.60
C THR A 73 10.25 -0.40 1.95
N LEU A 74 9.60 0.72 1.67
CA LEU A 74 10.26 1.91 1.16
C LEU A 74 9.82 3.14 1.97
N PRO A 75 10.77 4.00 2.36
CA PRO A 75 10.44 5.30 2.92
C PRO A 75 9.85 6.22 1.85
N ASP A 76 8.98 7.14 2.26
CA ASP A 76 8.60 8.25 1.40
C ASP A 76 9.69 9.30 1.42
N TRP A 77 10.06 9.77 0.26
CA TRP A 77 10.83 10.97 0.11
C TRP A 77 9.86 12.14 -0.06
N SER A 78 9.70 12.96 0.94
CA SER A 78 9.07 14.25 0.78
C SER A 78 10.13 15.23 0.30
N MET A 79 10.32 15.34 -0.99
CA MET A 79 10.87 16.58 -1.55
C MET A 79 9.66 17.48 -1.84
N GLU A 80 9.72 18.70 -1.37
CA GLU A 80 8.67 19.69 -1.55
C GLU A 80 8.35 19.86 -3.05
N SER A 81 7.06 19.77 -3.38
CA SER A 81 6.34 20.26 -4.57
C SER A 81 7.16 20.66 -5.82
N ASP A 82 7.91 19.72 -6.38
CA ASP A 82 8.46 19.88 -7.71
C ASP A 82 7.93 18.76 -8.62
N THR A 83 7.49 19.10 -9.83
CA THR A 83 7.03 18.11 -10.82
C THR A 83 8.08 17.03 -11.11
N ASP A 84 9.35 17.31 -10.88
CA ASP A 84 10.43 16.35 -10.96
C ASP A 84 10.47 15.37 -9.79
N SER A 85 9.86 15.69 -8.63
CA SER A 85 9.86 14.83 -7.45
C SER A 85 9.08 13.53 -7.70
N ASP A 86 7.97 13.58 -8.44
CA ASP A 86 7.19 12.40 -8.82
C ASP A 86 7.99 11.44 -9.70
N LYS A 87 8.73 11.94 -10.67
CA LYS A 87 9.58 11.12 -11.55
C LYS A 87 10.79 10.56 -10.81
N ILE A 88 11.36 11.32 -9.87
CA ILE A 88 12.44 10.84 -8.98
C ILE A 88 11.92 9.70 -8.11
N TRP A 89 10.72 9.85 -7.53
CA TRP A 89 10.05 8.80 -6.77
C TRP A 89 9.80 7.55 -7.63
N GLY A 90 9.29 7.72 -8.85
CA GLY A 90 9.07 6.63 -9.79
C GLY A 90 10.36 5.84 -10.10
N ARG A 91 11.47 6.53 -10.37
CA ARG A 91 12.78 5.89 -10.57
C ARG A 91 13.26 5.17 -9.31
N TYR A 92 13.15 5.80 -8.15
CA TYR A 92 13.52 5.20 -6.88
C TYR A 92 12.73 3.90 -6.63
N LEU A 93 11.42 3.93 -6.82
CA LEU A 93 10.56 2.75 -6.73
C LEU A 93 11.01 1.67 -7.72
N TYR A 94 11.18 2.03 -9.00
CA TYR A 94 11.58 1.10 -10.05
C TYR A 94 12.90 0.39 -9.73
N TYR A 95 13.96 1.13 -9.39
CA TYR A 95 15.26 0.52 -9.13
C TYR A 95 15.27 -0.34 -7.86
N ASN A 96 14.53 0.03 -6.83
CA ASN A 96 14.35 -0.83 -5.65
C ASN A 96 13.60 -2.12 -5.99
N VAL A 97 12.57 -2.05 -6.81
CA VAL A 97 11.86 -3.23 -7.32
C VAL A 97 12.82 -4.13 -8.11
N VAL A 98 13.52 -3.58 -9.10
CA VAL A 98 14.47 -4.33 -9.95
C VAL A 98 15.56 -5.01 -9.12
N ALA A 99 16.13 -4.33 -8.15
CA ALA A 99 17.13 -4.90 -7.22
C ALA A 99 16.59 -6.08 -6.42
N ASN A 100 15.28 -6.08 -6.10
CA ASN A 100 14.66 -7.13 -5.32
C ASN A 100 14.13 -8.32 -6.14
N ILE A 101 13.75 -8.11 -7.41
CA ILE A 101 13.21 -9.17 -8.28
C ILE A 101 14.23 -9.74 -9.26
N GLY A 102 15.35 -9.04 -9.50
CA GLY A 102 16.41 -9.48 -10.40
C GLY A 102 16.09 -9.38 -11.90
N GLN A 103 15.05 -8.61 -12.28
CA GLN A 103 14.70 -8.37 -13.68
C GLN A 103 14.08 -6.98 -13.89
N LYS A 104 14.19 -6.45 -15.12
CA LYS A 104 13.73 -5.10 -15.44
C LYS A 104 12.23 -4.97 -15.66
N ARG A 105 11.56 -6.00 -16.22
CA ARG A 105 10.15 -5.93 -16.60
C ARG A 105 9.23 -6.52 -15.53
N PHE A 106 8.16 -5.79 -15.20
CA PHE A 106 7.13 -6.23 -14.25
C PHE A 106 5.79 -5.56 -14.50
N SER A 107 4.74 -6.07 -13.86
CA SER A 107 3.40 -5.45 -13.86
C SER A 107 3.11 -4.81 -12.52
N ILE A 108 2.60 -3.57 -12.51
CA ILE A 108 2.08 -2.91 -11.29
C ILE A 108 0.58 -3.10 -11.22
N TYR A 109 0.12 -3.65 -10.09
CA TYR A 109 -1.30 -3.78 -9.75
C TYR A 109 -1.75 -2.56 -8.94
N TYR A 110 -2.73 -1.83 -9.44
CA TYR A 110 -3.12 -0.53 -8.92
C TYR A 110 -4.63 -0.30 -8.98
N SER A 111 -5.20 0.31 -7.97
CA SER A 111 -6.65 0.56 -7.88
C SER A 111 -7.02 2.01 -7.57
N ASP A 112 -6.10 2.93 -7.79
CA ASP A 112 -6.36 4.36 -7.69
C ASP A 112 -6.34 5.01 -9.08
N ASP A 113 -6.38 6.32 -9.16
CA ASP A 113 -6.29 7.06 -10.41
C ASP A 113 -4.95 6.77 -11.11
N VAL A 114 -5.03 6.28 -12.35
CA VAL A 114 -3.85 5.90 -13.16
C VAL A 114 -2.89 7.08 -13.39
N LYS A 115 -3.38 8.32 -13.30
CA LYS A 115 -2.55 9.51 -13.43
C LYS A 115 -1.37 9.54 -12.45
N TYR A 116 -1.50 8.93 -11.26
CA TYR A 116 -0.38 8.85 -10.32
C TYR A 116 0.76 7.97 -10.86
N LEU A 117 0.42 6.85 -11.51
CA LEU A 117 1.43 6.03 -12.18
C LEU A 117 2.06 6.76 -13.36
N ASP A 118 1.26 7.50 -14.12
CA ASP A 118 1.76 8.33 -15.22
C ASP A 118 2.70 9.44 -14.72
N ASN A 119 2.35 10.14 -13.65
CA ASN A 119 3.23 11.13 -13.04
C ASN A 119 4.59 10.55 -12.63
N TRP A 120 4.59 9.31 -12.12
CA TRP A 120 5.83 8.65 -11.67
C TRP A 120 6.69 8.12 -12.81
N PHE A 121 6.08 7.57 -13.86
CA PHE A 121 6.81 6.76 -14.83
C PHE A 121 6.77 7.28 -16.26
N LYS A 122 5.67 7.94 -16.68
CA LYS A 122 5.52 8.43 -18.04
C LYS A 122 6.65 9.43 -18.38
N ASP A 123 7.16 9.34 -19.60
CA ASP A 123 8.30 10.15 -20.08
C ASP A 123 9.61 9.94 -19.29
N THR A 124 9.75 8.78 -18.63
CA THR A 124 10.99 8.33 -18.02
C THR A 124 11.58 7.16 -18.79
N GLU A 125 12.89 6.92 -18.64
CA GLU A 125 13.62 5.80 -19.24
C GLU A 125 13.16 4.42 -18.73
N VAL A 126 12.40 4.38 -17.65
CA VAL A 126 11.91 3.13 -17.04
C VAL A 126 10.49 2.75 -17.48
N TYR A 127 9.76 3.67 -18.12
CA TYR A 127 8.36 3.49 -18.49
C TYR A 127 8.11 2.24 -19.35
N GLU A 128 8.97 2.00 -20.35
CA GLU A 128 8.85 0.84 -21.26
C GLU A 128 8.93 -0.54 -20.58
N TYR A 129 9.43 -0.59 -19.34
CA TYR A 129 9.60 -1.83 -18.58
C TYR A 129 8.42 -2.14 -17.67
N ILE A 130 7.44 -1.24 -17.56
CA ILE A 130 6.35 -1.33 -16.61
C ILE A 130 5.01 -1.52 -17.33
N THR A 131 4.28 -2.55 -16.96
CA THR A 131 2.91 -2.77 -17.43
C THR A 131 1.93 -2.41 -16.33
N TYR A 132 0.99 -1.51 -16.61
CA TYR A 132 -0.07 -1.16 -15.67
C TYR A 132 -1.20 -2.18 -15.69
N ARG A 133 -1.59 -2.68 -14.53
CA ARG A 133 -2.76 -3.51 -14.27
C ARG A 133 -3.68 -2.73 -13.33
N THR A 134 -4.57 -1.96 -13.91
CA THR A 134 -5.45 -1.04 -13.17
C THR A 134 -6.83 -1.63 -12.96
N PHE A 135 -7.41 -1.38 -11.80
CA PHE A 135 -8.71 -1.88 -11.37
C PHE A 135 -9.52 -0.74 -10.76
N GLU A 136 -10.74 -0.57 -11.19
CA GLU A 136 -11.59 0.52 -10.74
C GLU A 136 -12.16 0.25 -9.35
N ARG A 137 -11.65 0.97 -8.35
CA ARG A 137 -12.04 0.81 -6.94
C ARG A 137 -13.52 1.03 -6.69
N ALA A 138 -14.13 2.00 -7.40
CA ALA A 138 -15.53 2.35 -7.21
C ALA A 138 -16.46 1.18 -7.51
N THR A 139 -16.18 0.44 -8.60
CA THR A 139 -17.01 -0.68 -9.06
C THR A 139 -16.75 -1.96 -8.27
N MET A 140 -15.50 -2.20 -7.84
CA MET A 140 -15.11 -3.49 -7.26
C MET A 140 -15.35 -3.59 -5.75
N PHE A 141 -15.32 -2.47 -5.02
CA PHE A 141 -15.36 -2.49 -3.55
C PHE A 141 -16.22 -1.36 -2.97
N GLU A 142 -17.27 -0.92 -3.67
CA GLU A 142 -18.14 0.19 -3.21
C GLU A 142 -17.31 1.44 -2.81
N GLY A 143 -16.19 1.67 -3.51
CA GLY A 143 -15.26 2.75 -3.19
C GLY A 143 -14.55 2.60 -1.84
N LEU A 144 -14.32 1.36 -1.37
CA LEU A 144 -13.59 1.09 -0.14
C LEU A 144 -12.20 1.73 -0.17
N SER A 145 -11.84 2.41 0.89
CA SER A 145 -10.53 3.06 1.04
C SER A 145 -10.04 3.00 2.48
N ALA A 146 -8.72 3.09 2.67
CA ALA A 146 -8.14 3.16 4.00
C ALA A 146 -8.69 4.34 4.82
N THR A 147 -9.11 5.44 4.18
CA THR A 147 -9.76 6.57 4.85
C THR A 147 -11.08 6.18 5.49
N LYS A 148 -11.96 5.44 4.77
CA LYS A 148 -13.22 4.94 5.32
C LYS A 148 -12.97 4.01 6.51
N ILE A 149 -11.96 3.14 6.41
CA ILE A 149 -11.59 2.24 7.52
C ILE A 149 -11.05 3.02 8.72
N ARG A 150 -10.19 4.04 8.49
CA ARG A 150 -9.72 4.89 9.59
C ARG A 150 -10.87 5.60 10.31
N ASN A 151 -11.83 6.12 9.56
CA ASN A 151 -13.03 6.73 10.14
C ASN A 151 -13.84 5.74 10.97
N ALA A 152 -13.95 4.48 10.55
CA ALA A 152 -14.61 3.43 11.34
C ALA A 152 -13.88 3.17 12.68
N PHE A 153 -12.54 3.17 12.70
CA PHE A 153 -11.78 3.09 13.96
C PHE A 153 -12.00 4.30 14.86
N ILE A 154 -11.96 5.52 14.29
CA ILE A 154 -12.22 6.77 15.04
C ILE A 154 -13.62 6.76 15.67
N ASN A 155 -14.62 6.30 14.92
CA ASN A 155 -16.01 6.23 15.37
C ASN A 155 -16.34 4.95 16.15
N LYS A 156 -15.35 4.06 16.38
CA LYS A 156 -15.51 2.76 17.05
C LYS A 156 -16.57 1.86 16.40
N ASP A 157 -16.71 1.95 15.08
CA ASP A 157 -17.62 1.13 14.26
C ASP A 157 -16.94 -0.20 13.90
N ILE A 158 -17.01 -1.15 14.84
CA ILE A 158 -16.46 -2.49 14.66
C ILE A 158 -17.12 -3.23 13.51
N SER A 159 -18.43 -3.07 13.34
CA SER A 159 -19.20 -3.77 12.30
C SER A 159 -18.72 -3.41 10.90
N TYR A 160 -18.35 -2.14 10.67
CA TYR A 160 -17.74 -1.71 9.41
C TYR A 160 -16.37 -2.35 9.20
N VAL A 161 -15.55 -2.42 10.26
CA VAL A 161 -14.22 -3.04 10.18
C VAL A 161 -14.33 -4.55 9.93
N GLU A 162 -15.24 -5.25 10.60
CA GLU A 162 -15.51 -6.68 10.36
C GLU A 162 -15.93 -6.97 8.91
N LYS A 163 -16.74 -6.09 8.32
CA LYS A 163 -17.20 -6.24 6.93
C LYS A 163 -16.08 -6.08 5.91
N TYR A 164 -15.15 -5.16 6.13
CA TYR A 164 -14.21 -4.71 5.10
C TYR A 164 -12.74 -5.03 5.38
N CYS A 165 -12.40 -5.57 6.54
CA CYS A 165 -11.04 -5.89 6.90
C CYS A 165 -10.84 -7.40 7.17
N PRO A 166 -9.62 -7.91 6.97
CA PRO A 166 -9.30 -9.29 7.30
C PRO A 166 -9.28 -9.53 8.83
N PRO A 167 -9.40 -10.80 9.26
CA PRO A 167 -9.34 -11.18 10.68
C PRO A 167 -8.12 -10.63 11.41
N SER A 168 -6.97 -10.51 10.74
CA SER A 168 -5.73 -9.96 11.32
C SER A 168 -5.86 -8.50 11.77
N VAL A 169 -6.75 -7.73 11.12
CA VAL A 169 -7.07 -6.33 11.48
C VAL A 169 -8.18 -6.30 12.52
N VAL A 170 -9.25 -7.08 12.32
CA VAL A 170 -10.40 -7.15 13.24
C VAL A 170 -9.97 -7.55 14.64
N ALA A 171 -9.12 -8.58 14.77
CA ALA A 171 -8.61 -9.05 16.06
C ALA A 171 -7.79 -8.00 16.84
N ARG A 172 -7.44 -6.88 16.20
CA ARG A 172 -6.70 -5.76 16.80
C ARG A 172 -7.52 -4.49 16.87
N PHE A 173 -8.85 -4.61 16.83
CA PHE A 173 -9.71 -3.42 16.74
C PHE A 173 -9.39 -2.37 17.81
N ASP A 174 -9.35 -2.77 19.08
CA ASP A 174 -9.09 -1.84 20.19
C ASP A 174 -7.66 -1.27 20.16
N GLU A 175 -6.66 -2.11 19.84
CA GLU A 175 -5.28 -1.65 19.65
C GLU A 175 -5.20 -0.59 18.56
N LEU A 176 -5.79 -0.86 17.38
CA LEU A 176 -5.72 0.05 16.23
C LEU A 176 -6.54 1.33 16.47
N ALA A 177 -7.68 1.24 17.15
CA ALA A 177 -8.49 2.39 17.52
C ALA A 177 -7.75 3.31 18.51
N SER A 178 -7.00 2.75 19.46
CA SER A 178 -6.26 3.53 20.47
C SER A 178 -5.19 4.45 19.88
N TYR A 179 -4.63 4.12 18.71
CA TYR A 179 -3.69 5.01 18.03
C TYR A 179 -4.32 6.36 17.67
N TYR A 180 -5.62 6.38 17.34
CA TYR A 180 -6.32 7.63 17.02
C TYR A 180 -6.56 8.50 18.24
N ASP A 181 -6.74 7.90 19.42
CA ASP A 181 -6.86 8.65 20.68
C ASP A 181 -5.55 9.40 21.01
N VAL A 182 -4.41 8.85 20.60
CA VAL A 182 -3.09 9.47 20.80
C VAL A 182 -2.80 10.51 19.71
N VAL A 183 -2.99 10.14 18.45
CA VAL A 183 -2.65 11.00 17.30
C VAL A 183 -3.55 12.23 17.23
N SER A 184 -4.83 12.12 17.60
CA SER A 184 -5.75 13.26 17.64
C SER A 184 -5.36 14.31 18.67
N LYS A 185 -4.68 13.91 19.75
CA LYS A 185 -4.21 14.82 20.80
C LYS A 185 -2.91 15.55 20.42
N ASN A 186 -2.07 14.92 19.59
CA ASN A 186 -0.78 15.44 19.15
C ASN A 186 -0.56 15.18 17.65
N PRO A 187 -1.31 15.83 16.77
CA PRO A 187 -1.13 15.60 15.33
C PRO A 187 0.25 16.12 14.91
N LYS A 188 1.16 15.23 14.59
CA LYS A 188 2.33 15.62 13.80
C LYS A 188 1.80 16.12 12.47
N GLN A 189 2.17 17.32 12.05
CA GLN A 189 1.72 17.88 10.79
C GLN A 189 2.10 16.92 9.65
N ASP A 190 1.08 16.41 8.98
CA ASP A 190 1.26 15.61 7.78
C ASP A 190 1.46 16.59 6.61
N PHE A 191 2.71 16.92 6.30
CA PHE A 191 3.06 17.79 5.17
C PHE A 191 2.86 17.11 3.81
N SER A 192 2.22 15.96 3.75
CA SER A 192 1.82 15.40 2.47
C SER A 192 0.63 16.19 1.93
N MET A 193 0.88 17.01 0.92
CA MET A 193 -0.11 17.79 0.18
C MET A 193 -1.34 16.96 -0.21
N GLU A 194 -2.48 17.64 -0.19
CA GLU A 194 -3.78 17.18 -0.69
C GLU A 194 -3.73 16.74 -2.17
#